data_93e44443b54f2a4a78a75ef7ff6057c1
#
_entry.id   93e44443b54f2a4a78a75ef7ff6057c1
#
_cell.length_a   1.000
_cell.length_b   1.000
_cell.length_c   1.000
_cell.angle_alpha   90.00
_cell.angle_beta   90.00
_cell.angle_gamma   90.00
#
_symmetry.space_group_name_H-M   'P 1'
#
loop_
_entity.id
_entity.type
_entity.pdbx_description
1 polymer ?
#
loop_
_entity_poly.entity_id
_entity_poly.type
_entity_poly.pdbx_seq_one_letter_code
_entity_poly.pdbx_strand_id
1 'polypeptide(L)'
;LKGLAGGEGYAAGRMDSTWGLAPLDTAGMLWQTRQSIYAISTGGMFGVGIGASVQKHQWLPYAENDFIFGVIGEELGFFGCVILIGAFAVLLIMGVMIALRAPDLYGTVLGIGIISQIAWQVFLHIAVGTALIPNTGISLPFFSSGGTSLLLLLSEMGVLLSISRAGNAREQRLAEQHRAETERMLQRTRYRSRAAR
;
A
#
# COMPACT_ATOMS: atom_id res chain seq x y z
N LEU A 1 22.96 38.48 -1.63
CA LEU A 1 22.04 37.94 -2.64
C LEU A 1 22.43 36.51 -3.08
N LYS A 2 22.81 35.61 -2.15
CA LYS A 2 23.15 34.20 -2.44
C LYS A 2 22.19 33.17 -1.79
N GLY A 3 21.01 33.58 -1.32
CA GLY A 3 20.15 32.80 -0.46
C GLY A 3 18.90 32.17 -1.12
N LEU A 4 18.62 32.41 -2.41
CA LEU A 4 17.36 31.96 -3.04
C LEU A 4 17.53 30.89 -4.14
N ALA A 5 18.75 30.43 -4.41
CA ALA A 5 19.02 29.37 -5.41
C ALA A 5 19.05 27.95 -4.81
N GLY A 6 18.69 27.76 -3.53
CA GLY A 6 18.84 26.47 -2.85
C GLY A 6 17.83 25.38 -3.22
N GLY A 7 16.65 25.76 -3.70
CA GLY A 7 15.57 24.78 -3.96
C GLY A 7 15.70 24.04 -5.29
N GLU A 8 16.03 24.76 -6.35
CA GLU A 8 16.19 24.16 -7.67
C GLU A 8 17.48 23.30 -7.75
N GLY A 9 18.55 23.73 -7.11
CA GLY A 9 19.80 22.96 -7.05
C GLY A 9 19.69 21.66 -6.28
N TYR A 10 18.84 21.59 -5.23
CA TYR A 10 18.64 20.38 -4.43
C TYR A 10 17.82 19.32 -5.18
N ALA A 11 16.77 19.72 -5.88
CA ALA A 11 15.97 18.81 -6.69
C ALA A 11 16.72 18.30 -7.93
N ALA A 12 17.46 19.19 -8.62
CA ALA A 12 18.31 18.82 -9.74
C ALA A 12 19.42 17.87 -9.31
N GLY A 13 20.09 18.13 -8.17
CA GLY A 13 21.12 17.26 -7.63
C GLY A 13 20.58 15.85 -7.27
N ARG A 14 19.32 15.72 -6.84
CA ARG A 14 18.68 14.43 -6.62
C ARG A 14 18.43 13.66 -7.92
N MET A 15 17.97 14.33 -8.97
CA MET A 15 17.74 13.70 -10.27
C MET A 15 19.07 13.26 -10.91
N ASP A 16 20.07 14.12 -10.92
CA ASP A 16 21.39 13.81 -11.47
C ASP A 16 22.06 12.67 -10.71
N SER A 17 21.87 12.61 -9.39
CA SER A 17 22.41 11.54 -8.57
C SER A 17 21.75 10.19 -8.83
N THR A 18 20.46 10.16 -9.07
CA THR A 18 19.70 8.92 -9.32
C THR A 18 20.10 8.27 -10.64
N TRP A 19 20.38 9.09 -11.67
CA TRP A 19 20.71 8.60 -13.01
C TRP A 19 22.21 8.58 -13.30
N GLY A 20 23.06 8.76 -12.29
CA GLY A 20 24.52 8.63 -12.42
C GLY A 20 25.19 9.80 -13.14
N LEU A 21 24.51 10.93 -13.31
CA LEU A 21 25.01 12.12 -13.99
C LEU A 21 25.78 13.07 -13.06
N ALA A 22 25.67 12.88 -11.73
CA ALA A 22 26.31 13.77 -10.75
C ALA A 22 27.76 13.40 -10.46
N PRO A 23 28.64 14.40 -10.22
CA PRO A 23 29.96 14.17 -9.71
C PRO A 23 29.94 13.46 -8.36
N LEU A 24 31.02 12.71 -8.04
CA LEU A 24 31.17 11.86 -6.84
C LEU A 24 30.97 12.57 -5.49
N ASP A 25 30.89 13.87 -5.44
CA ASP A 25 30.76 14.70 -4.23
C ASP A 25 29.34 14.78 -3.67
N THR A 26 28.32 14.30 -4.39
CA THR A 26 26.95 14.10 -3.87
C THR A 26 26.81 12.78 -3.11
N ALA A 27 27.87 12.34 -2.47
CA ALA A 27 28.11 11.01 -1.93
C ALA A 27 27.04 10.47 -0.97
N GLY A 28 26.36 11.32 -0.21
CA GLY A 28 25.39 10.84 0.77
C GLY A 28 24.08 10.28 0.16
N MET A 29 23.61 10.86 -0.91
CA MET A 29 22.31 10.53 -1.52
C MET A 29 22.42 9.38 -2.52
N LEU A 30 23.49 9.38 -3.32
CA LEU A 30 23.89 8.28 -4.20
C LEU A 30 24.22 7.01 -3.42
N TRP A 31 24.83 7.18 -2.26
CA TRP A 31 25.21 6.07 -1.39
C TRP A 31 24.03 5.21 -0.97
N GLN A 32 22.96 5.83 -0.46
CA GLN A 32 21.76 5.11 0.00
C GLN A 32 21.07 4.35 -1.13
N THR A 33 20.90 4.98 -2.29
CA THR A 33 20.26 4.35 -3.46
C THR A 33 21.12 3.18 -3.99
N ARG A 34 22.44 3.34 -4.05
CA ARG A 34 23.35 2.24 -4.43
C ARG A 34 23.31 1.09 -3.46
N GLN A 35 23.29 1.38 -2.16
CA GLN A 35 23.19 0.32 -1.14
C GLN A 35 21.88 -0.45 -1.22
N SER A 36 20.75 0.21 -1.55
CA SER A 36 19.48 -0.47 -1.80
C SER A 36 19.56 -1.43 -2.99
N ILE A 37 20.19 -1.01 -4.11
CA ILE A 37 20.40 -1.89 -5.27
C ILE A 37 21.35 -3.05 -4.93
N TYR A 38 22.41 -2.79 -4.18
CA TYR A 38 23.31 -3.85 -3.73
C TYR A 38 22.58 -4.84 -2.82
N ALA A 39 21.77 -4.36 -1.87
CA ALA A 39 20.96 -5.21 -1.02
C ALA A 39 20.06 -6.16 -1.84
N ILE A 40 19.32 -5.62 -2.81
CA ILE A 40 18.47 -6.43 -3.69
C ILE A 40 19.28 -7.43 -4.51
N SER A 41 20.45 -7.03 -5.03
CA SER A 41 21.28 -7.91 -5.88
C SER A 41 21.99 -9.01 -5.06
N THR A 42 22.39 -8.76 -3.83
CA THR A 42 22.99 -9.76 -2.94
C THR A 42 21.99 -10.78 -2.43
N GLY A 43 20.69 -10.41 -2.30
CA GLY A 43 19.64 -11.33 -1.87
C GLY A 43 19.35 -12.48 -2.85
N GLY A 44 19.64 -12.32 -4.15
CA GLY A 44 19.39 -13.35 -5.16
C GLY A 44 17.96 -13.85 -5.18
N MET A 45 17.74 -15.16 -5.43
CA MET A 45 16.41 -15.75 -5.53
C MET A 45 15.76 -16.01 -4.16
N PHE A 46 16.52 -16.47 -3.18
CA PHE A 46 16.02 -16.96 -1.87
C PHE A 46 16.42 -16.09 -0.68
N GLY A 47 17.19 -15.04 -0.90
CA GLY A 47 17.70 -14.19 0.17
C GLY A 47 18.90 -14.79 0.93
N VAL A 48 19.54 -13.93 1.74
CA VAL A 48 20.62 -14.35 2.64
C VAL A 48 20.13 -14.91 3.97
N GLY A 49 18.83 -14.80 4.23
CA GLY A 49 18.18 -15.25 5.48
C GLY A 49 17.71 -14.07 6.35
N ILE A 50 16.65 -14.33 7.13
CA ILE A 50 16.05 -13.33 8.01
C ILE A 50 17.06 -12.94 9.11
N GLY A 51 17.32 -11.64 9.26
CA GLY A 51 18.26 -11.09 10.23
C GLY A 51 19.74 -11.15 9.81
N ALA A 52 20.06 -11.71 8.64
CA ALA A 52 21.42 -11.80 8.12
C ALA A 52 21.81 -10.64 7.18
N SER A 53 20.97 -9.61 7.08
CA SER A 53 21.26 -8.43 6.26
C SER A 53 22.51 -7.70 6.78
N VAL A 54 23.53 -7.61 5.93
CA VAL A 54 24.76 -6.87 6.20
C VAL A 54 24.53 -5.37 6.04
N GLN A 55 23.66 -4.98 5.12
CA GLN A 55 23.39 -3.59 4.80
C GLN A 55 22.64 -2.87 5.93
N LYS A 56 21.74 -3.58 6.63
CA LYS A 56 21.00 -3.05 7.79
C LYS A 56 21.92 -2.63 8.94
N HIS A 57 22.98 -3.39 9.22
CA HIS A 57 23.81 -3.19 10.41
C HIS A 57 25.01 -2.26 10.21
N GLN A 58 25.50 -2.07 8.99
CA GLN A 58 26.77 -1.38 8.78
C GLN A 58 26.74 -0.18 7.84
N TRP A 59 25.79 -0.09 6.89
CA TRP A 59 25.94 0.82 5.75
C TRP A 59 24.75 1.73 5.45
N LEU A 60 23.53 1.42 5.92
CA LEU A 60 22.32 2.21 5.66
C LEU A 60 21.85 2.95 6.92
N PRO A 61 22.18 4.26 7.08
CA PRO A 61 21.50 5.08 8.06
C PRO A 61 20.02 5.21 7.67
N TYR A 62 19.12 4.96 8.61
CA TYR A 62 17.64 4.96 8.39
C TYR A 62 17.11 3.86 7.44
N ALA A 63 17.82 2.73 7.32
CA ALA A 63 17.36 1.57 6.54
C ALA A 63 15.95 1.09 6.91
N GLU A 64 15.55 1.29 8.15
CA GLU A 64 14.27 0.85 8.70
C GLU A 64 13.05 1.69 8.22
N ASN A 65 13.28 2.86 7.62
CA ASN A 65 12.22 3.76 7.17
C ASN A 65 12.10 3.81 5.64
N ASP A 66 13.16 4.25 4.97
CA ASP A 66 13.08 4.67 3.57
C ASP A 66 13.49 3.56 2.58
N PHE A 67 14.26 2.56 3.04
CA PHE A 67 14.82 1.51 2.19
C PHE A 67 14.46 0.08 2.67
N ILE A 68 13.38 -0.05 3.41
CA ILE A 68 12.96 -1.35 3.95
C ILE A 68 12.70 -2.39 2.84
N PHE A 69 12.26 -1.96 1.66
CA PHE A 69 12.10 -2.84 0.50
C PHE A 69 13.43 -3.46 0.05
N GLY A 70 14.52 -2.69 0.09
CA GLY A 70 15.88 -3.20 -0.19
C GLY A 70 16.32 -4.24 0.82
N VAL A 71 16.06 -4.01 2.11
CA VAL A 71 16.36 -4.97 3.18
C VAL A 71 15.55 -6.26 3.02
N ILE A 72 14.27 -6.16 2.70
CA ILE A 72 13.41 -7.32 2.41
C ILE A 72 13.95 -8.08 1.19
N GLY A 73 14.41 -7.37 0.16
CA GLY A 73 15.06 -7.97 -1.01
C GLY A 73 16.35 -8.70 -0.68
N GLU A 74 17.16 -8.20 0.28
CA GLU A 74 18.37 -8.89 0.75
C GLU A 74 18.05 -10.13 1.58
N GLU A 75 17.16 -10.00 2.59
CA GLU A 75 16.85 -11.06 3.53
C GLU A 75 16.01 -12.20 2.94
N LEU A 76 14.96 -11.87 2.18
CA LEU A 76 13.99 -12.82 1.61
C LEU A 76 14.19 -13.08 0.12
N GLY A 77 15.04 -12.30 -0.54
CA GLY A 77 15.34 -12.44 -1.96
C GLY A 77 14.17 -12.03 -2.87
N PHE A 78 14.27 -12.44 -4.13
CA PHE A 78 13.25 -12.15 -5.14
C PHE A 78 11.87 -12.68 -4.78
N PHE A 79 11.78 -13.91 -4.23
CA PHE A 79 10.50 -14.49 -3.82
C PHE A 79 9.84 -13.71 -2.70
N GLY A 80 10.61 -13.19 -1.74
CA GLY A 80 10.08 -12.33 -0.68
C GLY A 80 9.50 -11.04 -1.20
N CYS A 81 10.18 -10.40 -2.16
CA CYS A 81 9.65 -9.20 -2.82
C CYS A 81 8.35 -9.47 -3.57
N VAL A 82 8.26 -10.59 -4.30
CA VAL A 82 7.04 -10.98 -5.04
C VAL A 82 5.89 -11.26 -4.08
N ILE A 83 6.13 -11.96 -2.98
CA ILE A 83 5.11 -12.22 -1.96
C ILE A 83 4.63 -10.92 -1.33
N LEU A 84 5.53 -10.00 -1.00
CA LEU A 84 5.19 -8.70 -0.44
C LEU A 84 4.31 -7.87 -1.39
N ILE A 85 4.73 -7.75 -2.66
CA ILE A 85 3.96 -7.05 -3.70
C ILE A 85 2.60 -7.71 -3.90
N GLY A 86 2.56 -9.06 -3.92
CA GLY A 86 1.32 -9.82 -4.01
C GLY A 86 0.37 -9.57 -2.84
N ALA A 87 0.89 -9.50 -1.62
CA ALA A 87 0.10 -9.17 -0.44
C ALA A 87 -0.52 -7.77 -0.52
N PHE A 88 0.25 -6.76 -0.96
CA PHE A 88 -0.29 -5.42 -1.22
C PHE A 88 -1.31 -5.41 -2.35
N ALA A 89 -1.08 -6.14 -3.43
CA ALA A 89 -2.04 -6.24 -4.52
C ALA A 89 -3.39 -6.83 -4.05
N VAL A 90 -3.36 -7.88 -3.24
CA VAL A 90 -4.57 -8.47 -2.63
C VAL A 90 -5.26 -7.45 -1.72
N LEU A 91 -4.52 -6.74 -0.87
CA LEU A 91 -5.07 -5.71 0.01
C LEU A 91 -5.76 -4.61 -0.79
N LEU A 92 -5.13 -4.11 -1.85
CA LEU A 92 -5.69 -3.06 -2.71
C LEU A 92 -6.95 -3.54 -3.44
N ILE A 93 -6.93 -4.74 -4.02
CA ILE A 93 -8.09 -5.33 -4.70
C ILE A 93 -9.26 -5.50 -3.73
N MET A 94 -9.01 -6.07 -2.55
CA MET A 94 -10.05 -6.21 -1.53
C MET A 94 -10.58 -4.87 -1.04
N GLY A 95 -9.71 -3.88 -0.86
CA GLY A 95 -10.09 -2.53 -0.47
C GLY A 95 -11.00 -1.84 -1.49
N VAL A 96 -10.67 -1.96 -2.78
CA VAL A 96 -11.54 -1.47 -3.88
C VAL A 96 -12.90 -2.18 -3.85
N MET A 97 -12.91 -3.51 -3.70
CA MET A 97 -14.18 -4.25 -3.61
C MET A 97 -15.05 -3.80 -2.42
N ILE A 98 -14.43 -3.53 -1.27
CA ILE A 98 -15.13 -2.99 -0.10
C ILE A 98 -15.72 -1.61 -0.40
N ALA A 99 -14.92 -0.72 -1.00
CA ALA A 99 -15.36 0.62 -1.34
C ALA A 99 -16.53 0.63 -2.34
N LEU A 100 -16.50 -0.25 -3.34
CA LEU A 100 -17.58 -0.38 -4.33
C LEU A 100 -18.88 -0.98 -3.76
N ARG A 101 -18.82 -1.72 -2.64
CA ARG A 101 -19.98 -2.28 -1.93
C ARG A 101 -20.51 -1.37 -0.83
N ALA A 102 -19.98 -0.16 -0.69
CA ALA A 102 -20.45 0.80 0.28
C ALA A 102 -21.95 1.12 0.09
N PRO A 103 -22.73 1.33 1.18
CA PRO A 103 -24.15 1.58 1.09
C PRO A 103 -24.49 2.96 0.49
N ASP A 104 -23.56 3.90 0.50
CA ASP A 104 -23.71 5.28 0.09
C ASP A 104 -22.52 5.77 -0.73
N LEU A 105 -22.74 6.81 -1.52
CA LEU A 105 -21.71 7.42 -2.35
C LEU A 105 -20.52 7.97 -1.53
N TYR A 106 -20.83 8.51 -0.35
CA TYR A 106 -19.78 9.04 0.55
C TYR A 106 -18.79 7.95 0.98
N GLY A 107 -19.30 6.79 1.43
CA GLY A 107 -18.48 5.64 1.80
C GLY A 107 -17.65 5.11 0.62
N THR A 108 -18.23 5.10 -0.59
CA THR A 108 -17.51 4.70 -1.80
C THR A 108 -16.34 5.63 -2.10
N VAL A 109 -16.57 6.94 -2.15
CA VAL A 109 -15.52 7.94 -2.44
C VAL A 109 -14.44 7.93 -1.38
N LEU A 110 -14.82 7.87 -0.10
CA LEU A 110 -13.89 7.80 1.02
C LEU A 110 -13.03 6.54 0.96
N GLY A 111 -13.64 5.38 0.72
CA GLY A 111 -12.93 4.10 0.60
C GLY A 111 -11.95 4.09 -0.57
N ILE A 112 -12.35 4.58 -1.75
CA ILE A 112 -11.46 4.71 -2.91
C ILE A 112 -10.32 5.68 -2.61
N GLY A 113 -10.57 6.79 -1.92
CA GLY A 113 -9.56 7.76 -1.50
C GLY A 113 -8.47 7.11 -0.64
N ILE A 114 -8.86 6.37 0.40
CA ILE A 114 -7.94 5.66 1.29
C ILE A 114 -7.10 4.64 0.51
N ILE A 115 -7.74 3.82 -0.32
CA ILE A 115 -7.03 2.78 -1.08
C ILE A 115 -6.10 3.38 -2.13
N SER A 116 -6.48 4.46 -2.80
CA SER A 116 -5.61 5.14 -3.76
C SER A 116 -4.37 5.76 -3.10
N GLN A 117 -4.52 6.31 -1.89
CA GLN A 117 -3.40 6.82 -1.09
C GLN A 117 -2.41 5.70 -0.75
N ILE A 118 -2.90 4.57 -0.23
CA ILE A 118 -2.05 3.40 0.10
C ILE A 118 -1.36 2.87 -1.17
N ALA A 119 -2.09 2.74 -2.28
CA ALA A 119 -1.54 2.29 -3.55
C ALA A 119 -0.40 3.19 -4.03
N TRP A 120 -0.58 4.50 -3.92
CA TRP A 120 0.42 5.48 -4.31
C TRP A 120 1.67 5.41 -3.43
N GLN A 121 1.51 5.26 -2.11
CA GLN A 121 2.62 5.09 -1.18
C GLN A 121 3.44 3.82 -1.49
N VAL A 122 2.77 2.67 -1.69
CA VAL A 122 3.44 1.41 -2.04
C VAL A 122 4.20 1.55 -3.36
N PHE A 123 3.56 2.13 -4.40
CA PHE A 123 4.18 2.34 -5.69
C PHE A 123 5.43 3.21 -5.59
N LEU A 124 5.34 4.36 -4.93
CA LEU A 124 6.48 5.27 -4.77
C LEU A 124 7.62 4.62 -3.97
N HIS A 125 7.30 3.89 -2.90
CA HIS A 125 8.32 3.23 -2.09
C HIS A 125 9.10 2.17 -2.89
N ILE A 126 8.40 1.35 -3.68
CA ILE A 126 9.04 0.34 -4.55
C ILE A 126 9.87 1.04 -5.62
N ALA A 127 9.35 2.10 -6.24
CA ALA A 127 10.06 2.86 -7.28
C ALA A 127 11.34 3.53 -6.75
N VAL A 128 11.32 4.04 -5.52
CA VAL A 128 12.53 4.56 -4.84
C VAL A 128 13.50 3.44 -4.51
N GLY A 129 13.02 2.33 -3.94
CA GLY A 129 13.86 1.19 -3.56
C GLY A 129 14.57 0.53 -4.76
N THR A 130 13.94 0.58 -5.94
CA THR A 130 14.52 0.11 -7.21
C THR A 130 15.27 1.17 -7.99
N ALA A 131 15.49 2.37 -7.41
CA ALA A 131 16.18 3.51 -8.03
C ALA A 131 15.54 4.01 -9.34
N LEU A 132 14.26 3.74 -9.57
CA LEU A 132 13.51 4.32 -10.71
C LEU A 132 13.20 5.80 -10.49
N ILE A 133 13.02 6.20 -9.22
CA ILE A 133 12.70 7.56 -8.81
C ILE A 133 13.67 7.99 -7.71
N PRO A 134 14.07 9.28 -7.64
CA PRO A 134 14.89 9.79 -6.56
C PRO A 134 14.24 9.56 -5.19
N ASN A 135 15.07 9.41 -4.15
CA ASN A 135 14.58 9.20 -2.78
C ASN A 135 13.64 10.34 -2.34
N THR A 136 12.42 9.99 -2.01
CA THR A 136 11.35 10.92 -1.58
C THR A 136 11.08 10.87 -0.09
N GLY A 137 11.70 9.93 0.66
CA GLY A 137 11.46 9.76 2.10
C GLY A 137 10.06 9.22 2.43
N ILE A 138 9.38 8.58 1.47
CA ILE A 138 8.06 7.97 1.70
C ILE A 138 8.26 6.56 2.23
N SER A 139 7.73 6.32 3.42
CA SER A 139 7.82 5.04 4.09
C SER A 139 6.84 4.00 3.54
N LEU A 140 7.23 2.71 3.57
CA LEU A 140 6.34 1.61 3.17
C LEU A 140 5.19 1.46 4.18
N PRO A 141 3.91 1.43 3.74
CA PRO A 141 2.78 1.21 4.63
C PRO A 141 2.95 -0.07 5.46
N PHE A 142 2.61 -0.01 6.75
CA PHE A 142 2.67 -1.09 7.74
C PHE A 142 4.07 -1.59 8.14
N PHE A 143 5.11 -1.34 7.37
CA PHE A 143 6.46 -1.85 7.60
C PHE A 143 7.43 -0.81 8.16
N SER A 144 7.11 0.46 8.03
CA SER A 144 7.96 1.55 8.53
C SER A 144 7.80 1.75 10.04
N SER A 145 8.90 2.12 10.70
CA SER A 145 8.94 2.41 12.15
C SER A 145 8.33 3.76 12.55
N GLY A 146 7.67 4.49 11.63
CA GLY A 146 7.00 5.76 11.91
C GLY A 146 5.73 5.58 12.73
N GLY A 147 5.76 5.81 14.04
CA GLY A 147 4.61 5.63 14.94
C GLY A 147 3.37 6.43 14.52
N THR A 148 3.53 7.67 14.07
CA THR A 148 2.42 8.53 13.60
C THR A 148 1.83 8.04 12.27
N SER A 149 2.66 7.60 11.33
CA SER A 149 2.18 7.06 10.04
C SER A 149 1.43 5.76 10.23
N LEU A 150 1.88 4.89 11.14
CA LEU A 150 1.20 3.66 11.49
C LEU A 150 -0.17 3.91 12.12
N LEU A 151 -0.27 4.89 13.05
CA LEU A 151 -1.55 5.26 13.66
C LEU A 151 -2.56 5.78 12.62
N LEU A 152 -2.12 6.61 11.69
CA LEU A 152 -2.96 7.09 10.59
C LEU A 152 -3.43 5.95 9.69
N LEU A 153 -2.54 5.08 9.26
CA LEU A 153 -2.86 3.91 8.46
C LEU A 153 -3.86 2.97 9.15
N LEU A 154 -3.66 2.68 10.45
CA LEU A 154 -4.59 1.86 11.21
C LEU A 154 -5.96 2.53 11.34
N SER A 155 -6.01 3.85 11.49
CA SER A 155 -7.26 4.61 11.51
C SER A 155 -7.99 4.54 10.16
N GLU A 156 -7.27 4.71 9.05
CA GLU A 156 -7.79 4.55 7.68
C GLU A 156 -8.34 3.15 7.44
N MET A 157 -7.61 2.11 7.87
CA MET A 157 -8.10 0.73 7.80
C MET A 157 -9.33 0.50 8.68
N GLY A 158 -9.41 1.14 9.84
CA GLY A 158 -10.60 1.12 10.71
C GLY A 158 -11.82 1.70 10.01
N VAL A 159 -11.67 2.82 9.30
CA VAL A 159 -12.74 3.42 8.49
C VAL A 159 -13.16 2.48 7.35
N LEU A 160 -12.21 1.87 6.65
CA LEU A 160 -12.50 0.92 5.57
C LEU A 160 -13.28 -0.29 6.08
N LEU A 161 -12.91 -0.83 7.24
CA LEU A 161 -13.65 -1.92 7.89
C LEU A 161 -15.07 -1.50 8.32
N SER A 162 -15.25 -0.25 8.77
CA SER A 162 -16.58 0.30 9.08
C SER A 162 -17.46 0.35 7.83
N ILE A 163 -16.93 0.80 6.70
CA ILE A 163 -17.62 0.81 5.40
C ILE A 163 -18.03 -0.62 5.01
N SER A 164 -17.12 -1.59 5.15
CA SER A 164 -17.40 -3.00 4.86
C SER A 164 -18.55 -3.56 5.69
N ARG A 165 -18.58 -3.26 6.99
CA ARG A 165 -19.67 -3.68 7.89
C ARG A 165 -21.01 -3.07 7.48
N ALA A 166 -21.02 -1.78 7.15
CA ALA A 166 -22.22 -1.09 6.71
C ALA A 166 -22.77 -1.66 5.39
N GLY A 167 -21.91 -1.98 4.43
CA GLY A 167 -22.25 -2.64 3.17
C GLY A 167 -22.89 -4.01 3.39
N ASN A 168 -22.26 -4.86 4.18
CA ASN A 168 -22.78 -6.20 4.51
C ASN A 168 -24.13 -6.14 5.23
N ALA A 169 -24.31 -5.20 6.16
CA ALA A 169 -25.59 -5.02 6.86
C ALA A 169 -26.71 -4.59 5.91
N ARG A 170 -26.42 -3.77 4.91
CA ARG A 170 -27.38 -3.40 3.85
C ARG A 170 -27.78 -4.60 2.99
N GLU A 171 -26.80 -5.39 2.55
CA GLU A 171 -27.08 -6.59 1.75
C GLU A 171 -27.96 -7.60 2.51
N GLN A 172 -27.71 -7.81 3.80
CA GLN A 172 -28.52 -8.67 4.65
C GLN A 172 -29.96 -8.17 4.75
N ARG A 173 -30.16 -6.88 4.99
CA ARG A 173 -31.53 -6.29 5.06
C ARG A 173 -32.28 -6.43 3.75
N LEU A 174 -31.62 -6.21 2.61
CA LEU A 174 -32.23 -6.39 1.30
C LEU A 174 -32.61 -7.86 1.04
N ALA A 175 -31.74 -8.81 1.42
CA ALA A 175 -32.03 -10.23 1.30
C ALA A 175 -33.21 -10.66 2.17
N GLU A 176 -33.34 -10.14 3.39
CA GLU A 176 -34.49 -10.38 4.27
C GLU A 176 -35.79 -9.81 3.70
N GLN A 177 -35.75 -8.58 3.15
CA GLN A 177 -36.90 -7.97 2.50
C GLN A 177 -37.39 -8.78 1.30
N HIS A 178 -36.49 -9.22 0.43
CA HIS A 178 -36.85 -10.05 -0.72
C HIS A 178 -37.42 -11.40 -0.30
N ARG A 179 -36.92 -12.04 0.75
CA ARG A 179 -37.50 -13.28 1.31
C ARG A 179 -38.91 -13.03 1.82
N ALA A 180 -39.13 -11.97 2.61
CA ALA A 180 -40.42 -11.66 3.15
C ALA A 180 -41.48 -11.31 2.04
N GLU A 181 -41.07 -10.61 0.99
CA GLU A 181 -41.92 -10.35 -0.18
C GLU A 181 -42.29 -11.63 -0.92
N THR A 182 -41.33 -12.51 -1.14
CA THR A 182 -41.57 -13.81 -1.80
C THR A 182 -42.52 -14.66 -1.01
N GLU A 183 -42.40 -14.74 0.31
CA GLU A 183 -43.32 -15.46 1.18
C GLU A 183 -44.74 -14.88 1.14
N ARG A 184 -44.85 -13.55 1.17
CA ARG A 184 -46.16 -12.87 1.04
C ARG A 184 -46.86 -13.17 -0.31
N MET A 185 -46.10 -13.18 -1.39
CA MET A 185 -46.58 -13.53 -2.72
C MET A 185 -47.07 -14.97 -2.78
N LEU A 186 -46.30 -15.92 -2.24
CA LEU A 186 -46.68 -17.32 -2.17
C LEU A 186 -47.96 -17.55 -1.32
N GLN A 187 -48.07 -16.86 -0.19
CA GLN A 187 -49.30 -16.90 0.63
C GLN A 187 -50.51 -16.39 -0.12
N ARG A 188 -50.40 -15.25 -0.82
CA ARG A 188 -51.49 -14.71 -1.65
C ARG A 188 -51.92 -15.65 -2.77
N THR A 189 -50.98 -16.31 -3.43
CA THR A 189 -51.24 -17.30 -4.48
C THR A 189 -51.95 -18.54 -3.92
N ARG A 190 -51.52 -19.05 -2.76
CA ARG A 190 -52.18 -20.16 -2.07
C ARG A 190 -53.60 -19.81 -1.64
N TYR A 191 -53.82 -18.60 -1.14
CA TYR A 191 -55.17 -18.13 -0.77
C TYR A 191 -56.12 -18.06 -1.97
N ARG A 192 -55.65 -17.48 -3.09
CA ARG A 192 -56.43 -17.40 -4.35
C ARG A 192 -56.80 -18.78 -4.92
N SER A 193 -55.85 -19.72 -4.88
CA SER A 193 -56.11 -21.08 -5.37
C SER A 193 -57.12 -21.88 -4.48
N ARG A 194 -57.20 -21.55 -3.18
CA ARG A 194 -58.20 -22.12 -2.27
C ARG A 194 -59.56 -21.47 -2.43
N ALA A 195 -59.65 -20.22 -2.73
CA ALA A 195 -60.92 -19.49 -2.95
C ALA A 195 -61.57 -19.78 -4.31
N ALA A 196 -60.81 -20.36 -5.26
CA ALA A 196 -61.29 -20.73 -6.60
C ALA A 196 -61.74 -22.19 -6.69
N ARG A 197 -61.67 -22.95 -5.59
CA ARG A 197 -62.24 -24.30 -5.43
C ARG A 197 -63.51 -24.29 -4.62
#